data_aec67a63ccfe14ad31bb2377f708b6e0
#
_entry.id   aec67a63ccfe14ad31bb2377f708b6e0
#
_cell.length_a   1.000
_cell.length_b   1.000
_cell.length_c   1.000
_cell.angle_alpha   90.00
_cell.angle_beta   90.00
_cell.angle_gamma   90.00
#
_symmetry.space_group_name_H-M   'P 1'
#
loop_
_entity.id
_entity.type
_entity.pdbx_description
1 polymer ?
#
loop_
_entity_poly.entity_id
_entity_poly.type
_entity_poly.pdbx_seq_one_letter_code
_entity_poly.pdbx_strand_id
1 'polypeptide(L)'
;MSGHSKWHNIRLRKGKQDAVRGKLFTRIAKEIIIAAQSGGGSADTNVRLRMAIQTARQNSMPSENIKRAVQRGTGELGGANLVEMVFEGYGQGGVAILVEHKLGDETRALTLGVDVAALPGDVAQK
;
A
#
# COMPACT_ATOMS: atom_id res chain seq x y z
N MET A 1 -8.70 -23.14 -35.57
CA MET A 1 -8.64 -23.43 -34.10
C MET A 1 -7.54 -22.71 -33.39
N SER A 2 -6.43 -22.40 -34.03
CA SER A 2 -5.33 -21.64 -33.44
C SER A 2 -5.70 -20.21 -32.99
N GLY A 3 -6.70 -19.58 -33.64
CA GLY A 3 -7.16 -18.23 -33.28
C GLY A 3 -7.83 -18.14 -31.91
N HIS A 4 -8.60 -19.12 -31.49
CA HIS A 4 -9.29 -19.12 -30.20
C HIS A 4 -8.33 -19.26 -29.01
N SER A 5 -7.31 -20.11 -29.10
CA SER A 5 -6.33 -20.26 -28.01
C SER A 5 -5.43 -19.03 -27.89
N LYS A 6 -5.10 -18.37 -28.99
CA LYS A 6 -4.34 -17.12 -28.97
C LYS A 6 -5.09 -15.99 -28.23
N TRP A 7 -6.38 -15.81 -28.56
CA TRP A 7 -7.23 -14.82 -27.87
C TRP A 7 -7.41 -15.14 -26.39
N HIS A 8 -7.62 -16.40 -26.05
CA HIS A 8 -7.76 -16.84 -24.68
C HIS A 8 -6.47 -16.54 -23.87
N ASN A 9 -5.31 -16.88 -24.43
CA ASN A 9 -4.02 -16.60 -23.78
C ASN A 9 -3.75 -15.10 -23.62
N ILE A 10 -4.11 -14.27 -24.59
CA ILE A 10 -4.01 -12.81 -24.51
C ILE A 10 -4.91 -12.27 -23.38
N ARG A 11 -6.15 -12.75 -23.29
CA ARG A 11 -7.09 -12.34 -22.23
C ARG A 11 -6.59 -12.71 -20.84
N LEU A 12 -6.05 -13.93 -20.66
CA LEU A 12 -5.48 -14.39 -19.40
C LEU A 12 -4.26 -13.56 -19.01
N ARG A 13 -3.37 -13.28 -19.97
CA ARG A 13 -2.17 -12.49 -19.76
C ARG A 13 -2.51 -11.05 -19.36
N LYS A 14 -3.45 -10.44 -20.06
CA LYS A 14 -3.94 -9.09 -19.75
C LYS A 14 -4.57 -9.02 -18.38
N GLY A 15 -5.42 -10.00 -18.02
CA GLY A 15 -6.04 -10.07 -16.70
C GLY A 15 -5.03 -10.17 -15.58
N LYS A 16 -3.96 -10.96 -15.74
CA LYS A 16 -2.87 -11.07 -14.78
C LYS A 16 -2.10 -9.75 -14.65
N GLN A 17 -1.80 -9.09 -15.75
CA GLN A 17 -1.11 -7.79 -15.75
C GLN A 17 -1.96 -6.71 -15.07
N ASP A 18 -3.26 -6.67 -15.35
CA ASP A 18 -4.19 -5.73 -14.73
C ASP A 18 -4.30 -5.96 -13.22
N ALA A 19 -4.32 -7.22 -12.77
CA ALA A 19 -4.34 -7.57 -11.35
C ALA A 19 -3.06 -7.13 -10.63
N VAL A 20 -1.89 -7.34 -11.23
CA VAL A 20 -0.60 -6.92 -10.68
C VAL A 20 -0.52 -5.39 -10.60
N ARG A 21 -0.96 -4.70 -11.66
CA ARG A 21 -1.01 -3.24 -11.71
C ARG A 21 -1.97 -2.69 -10.65
N GLY A 22 -3.13 -3.30 -10.45
CA GLY A 22 -4.09 -2.92 -9.43
C GLY A 22 -3.52 -3.00 -8.03
N LYS A 23 -2.79 -4.07 -7.71
CA LYS A 23 -2.10 -4.23 -6.43
C LYS A 23 -1.02 -3.18 -6.23
N LEU A 24 -0.23 -2.91 -7.27
CA LEU A 24 0.81 -1.89 -7.24
C LEU A 24 0.21 -0.51 -7.01
N PHE A 25 -0.84 -0.15 -7.72
CA PHE A 25 -1.51 1.14 -7.56
C PHE A 25 -2.12 1.30 -6.18
N THR A 26 -2.70 0.25 -5.61
CA THR A 26 -3.20 0.26 -4.25
C THR A 26 -2.10 0.54 -3.24
N ARG A 27 -0.94 -0.08 -3.41
CA ARG A 27 0.23 0.13 -2.55
C ARG A 27 0.74 1.57 -2.65
N ILE A 28 0.89 2.08 -3.87
CA ILE A 28 1.34 3.45 -4.13
C ILE A 28 0.34 4.46 -3.55
N ALA A 29 -0.97 4.23 -3.74
CA ALA A 29 -2.00 5.09 -3.19
C ALA A 29 -1.95 5.14 -1.65
N LYS A 30 -1.76 4.01 -0.99
CA LYS A 30 -1.59 3.96 0.47
C LYS A 30 -0.37 4.76 0.93
N GLU A 31 0.74 4.67 0.21
CA GLU A 31 1.94 5.46 0.51
C GLU A 31 1.67 6.96 0.39
N ILE A 32 0.97 7.38 -0.67
CA ILE A 32 0.58 8.79 -0.85
C ILE A 32 -0.32 9.26 0.28
N ILE A 33 -1.30 8.46 0.67
CA ILE A 33 -2.23 8.79 1.76
C ILE A 33 -1.46 9.00 3.07
N ILE A 34 -0.59 8.07 3.44
CA ILE A 34 0.20 8.13 4.66
C ILE A 34 1.15 9.33 4.63
N ALA A 35 1.82 9.56 3.52
CA ALA A 35 2.71 10.70 3.35
C ALA A 35 1.97 12.03 3.51
N ALA A 36 0.80 12.17 2.90
CA ALA A 36 -0.03 13.36 3.02
C ALA A 36 -0.60 13.53 4.44
N GLN A 37 -0.96 12.43 5.07
CA GLN A 37 -1.49 12.41 6.43
C GLN A 37 -0.44 12.87 7.46
N SER A 38 0.81 12.45 7.30
CA SER A 38 1.87 12.76 8.25
C SER A 38 2.54 14.12 8.03
N GLY A 39 2.62 14.60 6.80
CA GLY A 39 3.38 15.81 6.48
C GLY A 39 2.62 16.86 5.66
N GLY A 40 1.34 16.66 5.43
CA GLY A 40 0.50 17.61 4.66
C GLY A 40 0.46 17.31 3.16
N GLY A 41 -0.49 17.96 2.49
CA GLY A 41 -0.82 17.70 1.08
C GLY A 41 0.05 18.42 0.05
N SER A 42 1.06 19.18 0.48
CA SER A 42 1.95 19.91 -0.42
C SER A 42 3.24 19.13 -0.66
N ALA A 43 3.47 18.75 -1.91
CA ALA A 43 4.71 18.08 -2.30
C ALA A 43 5.95 18.98 -2.16
N ASP A 44 5.78 20.29 -2.17
CA ASP A 44 6.88 21.24 -2.02
C ASP A 44 7.49 21.21 -0.61
N THR A 45 6.66 21.02 0.40
CA THR A 45 7.06 20.99 1.80
C THR A 45 7.14 19.58 2.40
N ASN A 46 6.63 18.57 1.70
CA ASN A 46 6.57 17.19 2.15
C ASN A 46 7.39 16.30 1.22
N VAL A 47 8.61 15.99 1.61
CA VAL A 47 9.56 15.18 0.82
C VAL A 47 9.03 13.77 0.58
N ARG A 48 8.45 13.13 1.60
CA ARG A 48 7.90 11.78 1.49
C ARG A 48 6.77 11.74 0.46
N LEU A 49 5.87 12.75 0.50
CA LEU A 49 4.79 12.88 -0.47
C LEU A 49 5.32 13.09 -1.88
N ARG A 50 6.32 13.95 -2.05
CA ARG A 50 6.94 14.19 -3.36
C ARG A 50 7.51 12.91 -3.94
N MET A 51 8.23 12.13 -3.16
CA MET A 51 8.79 10.85 -3.59
C MET A 51 7.69 9.84 -3.94
N ALA A 52 6.63 9.76 -3.15
CA ALA A 52 5.50 8.89 -3.41
C ALA A 52 4.77 9.27 -4.71
N ILE A 53 4.58 10.55 -4.96
CA ILE A 53 3.98 11.05 -6.21
C ILE A 53 4.90 10.76 -7.40
N GLN A 54 6.19 10.91 -7.25
CA GLN A 54 7.16 10.58 -8.30
C GLN A 54 7.08 9.09 -8.66
N THR A 55 7.04 8.22 -7.68
CA THR A 55 6.86 6.77 -7.87
C THR A 55 5.55 6.47 -8.60
N ALA A 56 4.47 7.16 -8.22
CA ALA A 56 3.17 7.00 -8.88
C ALA A 56 3.23 7.37 -10.37
N ARG A 57 3.87 8.47 -10.69
CA ARG A 57 4.06 8.93 -12.09
C ARG A 57 4.93 7.97 -12.89
N GLN A 58 6.00 7.46 -12.30
CA GLN A 58 6.87 6.47 -12.93
C GLN A 58 6.12 5.17 -13.27
N ASN A 59 5.13 4.83 -12.50
CA ASN A 59 4.28 3.65 -12.72
C ASN A 59 3.00 3.98 -13.50
N SER A 60 2.92 5.14 -14.10
CA SER A 60 1.80 5.58 -14.94
C SER A 60 0.45 5.63 -14.21
N MET A 61 0.47 5.95 -12.93
CA MET A 61 -0.76 6.17 -12.18
C MET A 61 -1.45 7.44 -12.69
N PRO A 62 -2.76 7.40 -13.00
CA PRO A 62 -3.49 8.59 -13.45
C PRO A 62 -3.45 9.73 -12.42
N SER A 63 -3.32 10.95 -12.91
CA SER A 63 -3.24 12.16 -12.06
C SER A 63 -4.43 12.31 -11.12
N GLU A 64 -5.62 11.91 -11.56
CA GLU A 64 -6.82 11.93 -10.74
C GLU A 64 -6.72 10.98 -9.54
N ASN A 65 -6.10 9.82 -9.73
CA ASN A 65 -5.88 8.86 -8.66
C ASN A 65 -4.88 9.39 -7.63
N ILE A 66 -3.81 10.05 -8.09
CA ILE A 66 -2.82 10.70 -7.23
C ILE A 66 -3.48 11.80 -6.40
N LYS A 67 -4.23 12.68 -7.06
CA LYS A 67 -4.94 13.78 -6.40
C LYS A 67 -5.91 13.27 -5.34
N ARG A 68 -6.68 12.24 -5.69
CA ARG A 68 -7.66 11.62 -4.79
C ARG A 68 -6.99 10.99 -3.57
N ALA A 69 -5.84 10.37 -3.75
CA ALA A 69 -5.05 9.80 -2.65
C ALA A 69 -4.52 10.89 -1.71
N VAL A 70 -4.02 12.00 -2.24
CA VAL A 70 -3.58 13.15 -1.44
C VAL A 70 -4.76 13.72 -0.63
N GLN A 71 -5.92 13.90 -1.26
CA GLN A 71 -7.11 14.42 -0.60
C GLN A 71 -7.61 13.50 0.52
N ARG A 72 -7.49 12.19 0.36
CA ARG A 72 -7.79 11.24 1.44
C ARG A 72 -6.83 11.40 2.60
N GLY A 73 -5.55 11.59 2.33
CA GLY A 73 -4.55 11.78 3.36
C GLY A 73 -4.72 13.07 4.16
N THR A 74 -5.14 14.13 3.50
CA THR A 74 -5.42 15.43 4.16
C THR A 74 -6.78 15.49 4.84
N GLY A 75 -7.62 14.47 4.68
CA GLY A 75 -8.96 14.41 5.27
C GLY A 75 -10.05 15.13 4.47
N GLU A 76 -9.74 15.70 3.31
CA GLU A 76 -10.72 16.45 2.49
C GLU A 76 -11.87 15.57 2.00
N LEU A 77 -11.60 14.30 1.73
CA LEU A 77 -12.62 13.34 1.26
C LEU A 77 -13.26 12.55 2.40
N GLY A 78 -12.84 12.76 3.64
CA GLY A 78 -13.18 11.88 4.73
C GLY A 78 -12.58 10.50 4.52
N GLY A 79 -12.70 9.63 5.49
CA GLY A 79 -12.24 8.24 5.36
C GLY A 79 -11.43 7.80 6.55
N ALA A 80 -11.15 6.50 6.57
CA ALA A 80 -10.37 5.89 7.64
C ALA A 80 -8.92 6.38 7.58
N ASN A 81 -8.39 6.71 8.74
CA ASN A 81 -6.97 6.96 8.89
C ASN A 81 -6.21 5.68 8.61
N LEU A 82 -5.19 5.76 7.77
CA LEU A 82 -4.27 4.66 7.58
C LEU A 82 -3.24 4.69 8.71
N VAL A 83 -2.95 3.53 9.24
CA VAL A 83 -1.93 3.36 10.27
C VAL A 83 -0.78 2.53 9.67
N GLU A 84 0.43 3.04 9.83
CA GLU A 84 1.64 2.34 9.45
C GLU A 84 2.14 1.56 10.67
N MET A 85 2.29 0.25 10.52
CA MET A 85 2.76 -0.63 11.58
C MET A 85 3.98 -1.40 11.09
N VAL A 86 4.96 -1.55 11.98
CA VAL A 86 6.14 -2.35 11.73
C VAL A 86 6.13 -3.53 12.71
N PHE A 87 6.20 -4.74 12.16
CA PHE A 87 6.26 -5.96 12.94
C PHE A 87 7.64 -6.59 12.77
N GLU A 88 8.27 -6.91 13.89
CA GLU A 88 9.52 -7.65 13.92
C GLU A 88 9.26 -9.06 14.43
N GLY A 89 9.94 -10.02 13.87
CA GLY A 89 9.84 -11.41 14.29
C GLY A 89 11.07 -12.19 13.90
N TYR A 90 11.15 -13.41 14.42
CA TYR A 90 12.22 -14.32 14.09
C TYR A 90 11.65 -15.58 13.44
N GLY A 91 12.16 -15.91 12.26
CA GLY A 91 11.84 -17.16 11.57
C GLY A 91 12.72 -18.32 12.04
N GLN A 92 12.57 -19.45 11.36
CA GLN A 92 13.39 -20.62 11.63
C GLN A 92 14.88 -20.30 11.42
N GLY A 93 15.74 -20.84 12.28
CA GLY A 93 17.16 -20.59 12.23
C GLY A 93 17.62 -19.23 12.75
N GLY A 94 16.74 -18.49 13.44
CA GLY A 94 17.08 -17.18 14.01
C GLY A 94 17.11 -16.04 13.00
N VAL A 95 16.50 -16.21 11.82
CA VAL A 95 16.41 -15.15 10.81
C VAL A 95 15.48 -14.05 11.29
N ALA A 96 15.98 -12.82 11.38
CA ALA A 96 15.17 -11.66 11.69
C ALA A 96 14.27 -11.28 10.52
N ILE A 97 12.98 -11.06 10.80
CA ILE A 97 12.00 -10.68 9.82
C ILE A 97 11.39 -9.34 10.24
N LEU A 98 11.41 -8.37 9.33
CA LEU A 98 10.76 -7.08 9.52
C LEU A 98 9.63 -6.96 8.50
N VAL A 99 8.41 -6.73 8.98
CA VAL A 99 7.23 -6.55 8.12
C VAL A 99 6.64 -5.16 8.37
N GLU A 100 6.68 -4.33 7.35
CA GLU A 100 6.00 -3.04 7.34
C GLU A 100 4.61 -3.21 6.73
N HIS A 101 3.59 -2.78 7.44
CA HIS A 101 2.21 -2.90 7.01
C HIS A 101 1.44 -1.60 7.19
N LYS A 102 0.62 -1.27 6.20
CA LYS A 102 -0.22 -0.08 6.19
C LYS A 102 -1.68 -0.51 6.26
N LEU A 103 -2.28 -0.35 7.43
CA LEU A 103 -3.62 -0.82 7.73
C LEU A 103 -4.62 0.34 7.79
N GLY A 104 -5.86 0.07 7.35
CA GLY A 104 -6.95 1.04 7.38
C GLY A 104 -7.56 1.26 8.77
N ASP A 105 -7.51 0.27 9.63
CA ASP A 105 -7.84 0.34 11.06
C ASP A 105 -7.21 -0.83 11.81
N GLU A 106 -7.18 -0.75 13.15
CA GLU A 106 -6.59 -1.79 14.00
C GLU A 106 -7.31 -3.14 13.89
N THR A 107 -8.58 -3.12 13.59
CA THR A 107 -9.41 -4.34 13.49
C THR A 107 -8.96 -5.23 12.32
N ARG A 108 -8.38 -4.65 11.29
CA ARG A 108 -7.87 -5.40 10.13
C ARG A 108 -6.60 -6.19 10.43
N ALA A 109 -5.83 -5.79 11.43
CA ALA A 109 -4.65 -6.55 11.87
C ALA A 109 -5.04 -7.95 12.33
N LEU A 110 -6.16 -8.08 13.03
CA LEU A 110 -6.71 -9.35 13.48
C LEU A 110 -7.22 -10.22 12.34
N THR A 111 -7.74 -9.60 11.28
CA THR A 111 -8.27 -10.31 10.10
C THR A 111 -7.16 -10.94 9.26
N LEU A 112 -5.93 -10.44 9.34
CA LEU A 112 -4.77 -11.00 8.65
C LEU A 112 -4.11 -12.17 9.39
N GLY A 113 -4.66 -12.58 10.54
CA GLY A 113 -4.16 -13.69 11.33
C GLY A 113 -2.86 -13.37 12.08
N VAL A 114 -2.52 -12.10 12.21
CA VAL A 114 -1.38 -11.67 13.04
C VAL A 114 -1.88 -11.52 14.48
N ASP A 115 -1.45 -12.43 15.34
CA ASP A 115 -1.72 -12.31 16.78
C ASP A 115 -0.72 -11.33 17.39
N VAL A 116 -1.18 -10.09 17.58
CA VAL A 116 -0.37 -9.02 18.15
C VAL A 116 0.07 -9.35 19.59
N ALA A 117 -0.72 -10.14 20.31
CA ALA A 117 -0.38 -10.58 21.67
C ALA A 117 0.76 -11.61 21.72
N ALA A 118 1.00 -12.33 20.60
CA ALA A 118 2.10 -13.29 20.49
C ALA A 118 3.43 -12.63 20.08
N LEU A 119 3.42 -11.35 19.69
CA LEU A 119 4.62 -10.60 19.38
C LEU A 119 5.31 -10.13 20.66
N PRO A 120 6.66 -10.02 20.70
CA PRO A 120 7.35 -9.43 21.82
C PRO A 120 6.79 -8.04 22.13
N GLY A 121 6.60 -7.72 23.42
CA GLY A 121 5.86 -6.52 23.87
C GLY A 121 6.35 -5.19 23.32
N ASP A 122 7.62 -5.07 23.01
CA ASP A 122 8.24 -3.86 22.45
C ASP A 122 7.83 -3.61 20.99
N VAL A 123 7.38 -4.62 20.30
CA VAL A 123 7.03 -4.57 18.87
C VAL A 123 5.55 -4.26 18.70
N ALA A 124 4.71 -4.69 19.64
CA ALA A 124 3.26 -4.48 19.60
C ALA A 124 2.85 -3.01 19.84
N GLN A 125 3.77 -2.17 20.34
CA GLN A 125 3.49 -0.76 20.69
C GLN A 125 4.06 0.24 19.69
N LYS A 126 4.75 -0.21 18.68
CA LYS A 126 5.29 0.62 17.62
C LYS A 126 4.44 0.52 16.34
#